data_b5ce06a51f52e19fd59d78ae1264a08c
#
_entry.id   b5ce06a51f52e19fd59d78ae1264a08c
#
_cell.length_a   1.000
_cell.length_b   1.000
_cell.length_c   1.000
_cell.angle_alpha   90.00
_cell.angle_beta   90.00
_cell.angle_gamma   90.00
#
_symmetry.space_group_name_H-M   'P 1'
#
loop_
_entity.id
_entity.type
_entity.pdbx_description
1 polymer ?
#
loop_
_entity_poly.entity_id
_entity_poly.type
_entity_poly.pdbx_seq_one_letter_code
_entity_poly.pdbx_strand_id
1 'polypeptide(L)'
;MKKWLFLILLFPLTCVAQTYRYIGVEDGLSNRRVYCIQKDKTGYMWFLTHEGIDRYNGKDFKRYKLMDGDVEVNSLLNLNWLYIDQEGVLWEIGKKGKVFRYDQIHDCFNLVYKLPMESFSEQPDPITYAWLDENKHIWLCNKDTIYLYNTETQQVTHIKNDISEEITDIEQIDESHFFIGTEMGIHYAKLENNA
;
A
#
# COMPACT_ATOMS: atom_id res chain seq x y z
N MET A 1 -14.03 30.17 66.30
CA MET A 1 -13.93 30.67 64.90
C MET A 1 -13.16 29.62 64.08
N LYS A 2 -13.86 28.77 63.30
CA LYS A 2 -13.22 27.71 62.47
C LYS A 2 -12.82 28.36 61.15
N LYS A 3 -11.51 28.45 60.88
CA LYS A 3 -10.98 28.84 59.55
C LYS A 3 -11.05 27.63 58.62
N TRP A 4 -11.94 27.67 57.66
CA TRP A 4 -11.99 26.70 56.55
C TRP A 4 -10.89 27.06 55.58
N LEU A 5 -9.86 26.20 55.54
CA LEU A 5 -8.82 26.29 54.55
C LEU A 5 -9.37 25.61 53.26
N PHE A 6 -9.77 26.41 52.28
CA PHE A 6 -10.11 25.91 50.93
C PHE A 6 -8.80 25.48 50.27
N LEU A 7 -8.55 24.16 50.26
CA LEU A 7 -7.51 23.56 49.47
C LEU A 7 -8.03 23.51 48.03
N ILE A 8 -7.69 24.52 47.22
CA ILE A 8 -7.92 24.50 45.78
C ILE A 8 -6.97 23.46 45.21
N LEU A 9 -7.49 22.27 44.93
CA LEU A 9 -6.79 21.24 44.20
C LEU A 9 -6.63 21.77 42.78
N LEU A 10 -5.46 22.31 42.45
CA LEU A 10 -5.04 22.63 41.10
C LEU A 10 -4.87 21.28 40.32
N PHE A 11 -5.95 20.78 39.76
CA PHE A 11 -5.84 19.78 38.73
C PHE A 11 -5.12 20.43 37.55
N PRO A 12 -3.99 19.86 37.07
CA PRO A 12 -3.41 20.32 35.83
C PRO A 12 -4.43 20.00 34.74
N LEU A 13 -5.11 21.00 34.22
CA LEU A 13 -5.82 20.96 32.97
C LEU A 13 -4.75 20.70 31.91
N THR A 14 -4.47 19.41 31.61
CA THR A 14 -3.70 19.04 30.44
C THR A 14 -4.57 19.37 29.24
N CYS A 15 -4.50 20.61 28.79
CA CYS A 15 -5.08 21.02 27.52
C CYS A 15 -4.22 20.36 26.44
N VAL A 16 -4.70 19.24 25.87
CA VAL A 16 -4.10 18.65 24.69
C VAL A 16 -4.41 19.59 23.53
N ALA A 17 -3.52 20.53 23.29
CA ALA A 17 -3.61 21.41 22.12
C ALA A 17 -3.24 20.57 20.90
N GLN A 18 -4.21 20.27 20.04
CA GLN A 18 -3.98 19.62 18.76
C GLN A 18 -3.54 20.68 17.75
N THR A 19 -2.29 20.61 17.29
CA THR A 19 -1.77 21.50 16.25
C THR A 19 -1.75 20.76 14.93
N TYR A 20 -2.39 21.34 13.91
CA TYR A 20 -2.31 20.84 12.52
C TYR A 20 -1.29 21.68 11.75
N ARG A 21 -0.39 21.04 11.03
CA ARG A 21 0.46 21.67 10.04
C ARG A 21 0.07 21.11 8.68
N TYR A 22 -0.27 21.99 7.76
CA TYR A 22 -0.44 21.62 6.36
C TYR A 22 0.96 21.47 5.74
N ILE A 23 1.14 20.37 4.97
CA ILE A 23 2.34 20.08 4.19
C ILE A 23 1.85 19.83 2.76
N GLY A 24 2.29 20.64 1.82
CA GLY A 24 1.78 20.65 0.45
C GLY A 24 2.89 20.67 -0.59
N VAL A 25 2.49 21.02 -1.80
CA VAL A 25 3.39 21.13 -2.96
C VAL A 25 4.43 22.24 -2.72
N GLU A 26 4.06 23.25 -1.97
CA GLU A 26 4.93 24.36 -1.57
C GLU A 26 6.08 23.91 -0.67
N ASP A 27 5.90 22.80 0.06
CA ASP A 27 6.92 22.16 0.92
C ASP A 27 7.73 21.09 0.17
N GLY A 28 7.39 20.79 -1.10
CA GLY A 28 8.11 19.85 -1.95
C GLY A 28 7.38 18.53 -2.24
N LEU A 29 6.13 18.35 -1.76
CA LEU A 29 5.29 17.19 -2.13
C LEU A 29 5.00 17.26 -3.64
N SER A 30 5.12 16.14 -4.35
CA SER A 30 5.00 16.12 -5.83
C SER A 30 3.59 16.43 -6.32
N ASN A 31 2.55 16.03 -5.57
CA ASN A 31 1.15 16.30 -5.92
C ASN A 31 0.26 16.38 -4.68
N ARG A 32 -0.79 17.21 -4.74
CA ARG A 32 -1.78 17.38 -3.65
C ARG A 32 -2.63 16.15 -3.41
N ARG A 33 -2.81 15.28 -4.44
CA ARG A 33 -3.57 14.04 -4.29
C ARG A 33 -2.66 12.94 -3.78
N VAL A 34 -2.82 12.59 -2.51
CA VAL A 34 -2.13 11.49 -1.83
C VAL A 34 -3.09 10.31 -1.74
N TYR A 35 -2.67 9.15 -2.21
CA TYR A 35 -3.46 7.92 -2.19
C TYR A 35 -3.13 7.02 -0.99
N CYS A 36 -1.86 6.99 -0.60
CA CYS A 36 -1.38 6.15 0.48
C CYS A 36 -0.25 6.84 1.24
N ILE A 37 -0.16 6.54 2.54
CA ILE A 37 0.90 7.02 3.42
C ILE A 37 1.44 5.81 4.18
N GLN A 38 2.75 5.61 4.13
CA GLN A 38 3.44 4.55 4.86
C GLN A 38 4.59 5.15 5.69
N LYS A 39 4.90 4.54 6.83
CA LYS A 39 6.06 4.89 7.64
C LYS A 39 7.01 3.70 7.69
N ASP A 40 8.25 3.91 7.26
CA ASP A 40 9.26 2.85 7.32
C ASP A 40 9.91 2.72 8.70
N LYS A 41 10.68 1.64 8.88
CA LYS A 41 11.38 1.33 10.14
C LYS A 41 12.46 2.34 10.50
N THR A 42 12.91 3.14 9.54
CA THR A 42 13.93 4.19 9.74
C THR A 42 13.31 5.53 10.12
N GLY A 43 11.97 5.62 10.06
CA GLY A 43 11.20 6.80 10.44
C GLY A 43 10.85 7.73 9.29
N TYR A 44 11.24 7.41 8.06
CA TYR A 44 10.77 8.15 6.88
C TYR A 44 9.29 7.92 6.64
N MET A 45 8.63 8.97 6.16
CA MET A 45 7.25 8.89 5.67
C MET A 45 7.26 8.78 4.15
N TRP A 46 6.52 7.83 3.61
CA TRP A 46 6.37 7.59 2.19
C TRP A 46 4.97 7.94 1.75
N PHE A 47 4.86 8.68 0.68
CA PHE A 47 3.60 9.18 0.14
C PHE A 47 3.45 8.69 -1.30
N LEU A 48 2.39 7.94 -1.57
CA LEU A 48 1.99 7.62 -2.91
C LEU A 48 1.08 8.74 -3.41
N THR A 49 1.52 9.48 -4.41
CA THR A 49 0.79 10.61 -4.97
C THR A 49 0.34 10.34 -6.39
N HIS A 50 -0.46 11.23 -6.95
CA HIS A 50 -0.84 11.15 -8.36
C HIS A 50 0.36 11.25 -9.32
N GLU A 51 1.45 11.86 -8.92
CA GLU A 51 2.65 12.06 -9.74
C GLU A 51 3.84 11.17 -9.39
N GLY A 52 3.71 10.28 -8.43
CA GLY A 52 4.78 9.37 -8.06
C GLY A 52 4.88 9.10 -6.57
N ILE A 53 6.01 8.60 -6.16
CA ILE A 53 6.31 8.27 -4.77
C ILE A 53 7.24 9.34 -4.21
N ASP A 54 6.87 9.92 -3.08
CA ASP A 54 7.69 10.86 -2.33
C ASP A 54 8.10 10.26 -0.99
N ARG A 55 9.35 10.47 -0.58
CA ARG A 55 9.84 10.18 0.77
C ARG A 55 10.11 11.47 1.51
N TYR A 56 9.62 11.58 2.72
CA TYR A 56 9.79 12.73 3.62
C TYR A 56 10.63 12.36 4.83
N ASN A 57 11.64 13.15 5.12
CA ASN A 57 12.57 12.94 6.24
C ASN A 57 12.24 13.79 7.49
N GLY A 58 11.10 14.46 7.50
CA GLY A 58 10.70 15.42 8.52
C GLY A 58 10.97 16.89 8.13
N LYS A 59 11.74 17.13 7.07
CA LYS A 59 12.10 18.44 6.57
C LYS A 59 11.94 18.56 5.05
N ASP A 60 12.53 17.65 4.30
CA ASP A 60 12.61 17.71 2.84
C ASP A 60 11.95 16.49 2.20
N PHE A 61 11.40 16.67 0.99
CA PHE A 61 10.89 15.60 0.16
C PHE A 61 11.93 15.15 -0.87
N LYS A 62 11.96 13.84 -1.11
CA LYS A 62 12.68 13.23 -2.23
C LYS A 62 11.68 12.45 -3.07
N ARG A 63 11.61 12.78 -4.38
CA ARG A 63 10.78 12.07 -5.36
C ARG A 63 11.51 10.86 -5.91
N TYR A 64 10.77 9.76 -6.07
CA TYR A 64 11.27 8.51 -6.61
C TYR A 64 10.68 8.21 -7.98
N LYS A 65 11.50 7.61 -8.81
CA LYS A 65 11.15 7.12 -10.13
C LYS A 65 10.90 5.62 -10.07
N LEU A 66 9.99 5.14 -10.90
CA LEU A 66 9.79 3.72 -11.13
C LEU A 66 10.62 3.30 -12.34
N MET A 67 11.40 2.24 -12.21
CA MET A 67 12.35 1.79 -13.23
C MET A 67 11.94 0.42 -13.77
N ASP A 68 11.95 0.28 -15.11
CA ASP A 68 11.84 -1.00 -15.83
C ASP A 68 13.18 -1.18 -16.58
N GLY A 69 14.13 -1.86 -15.94
CA GLY A 69 15.53 -1.82 -16.31
C GLY A 69 16.08 -0.38 -16.23
N ASP A 70 16.63 0.11 -17.33
CA ASP A 70 17.18 1.47 -17.44
C ASP A 70 16.14 2.52 -17.86
N VAL A 71 14.88 2.12 -18.05
CA VAL A 71 13.81 3.00 -18.53
C VAL A 71 12.93 3.46 -17.38
N GLU A 72 12.75 4.78 -17.27
CA GLU A 72 11.77 5.35 -16.34
C GLU A 72 10.34 5.04 -16.82
N VAL A 73 9.55 4.40 -15.97
CA VAL A 73 8.14 4.13 -16.23
C VAL A 73 7.32 5.36 -15.82
N ASN A 74 6.48 5.83 -16.73
CA ASN A 74 5.58 6.94 -16.42
C ASN A 74 4.58 6.50 -15.35
N SER A 75 4.69 7.10 -14.18
CA SER A 75 3.90 6.79 -13.00
C SER A 75 2.46 7.28 -13.09
N LEU A 76 2.17 8.30 -13.91
CA LEU A 76 0.88 9.01 -13.95
C LEU A 76 -0.37 8.16 -14.18
N LEU A 77 -0.24 6.92 -14.66
CA LEU A 77 -1.37 6.08 -15.03
C LEU A 77 -1.46 4.76 -14.25
N ASN A 78 -0.55 4.50 -13.31
CA ASN A 78 -0.37 3.14 -12.79
C ASN A 78 -0.29 3.00 -11.26
N LEU A 79 -0.21 4.09 -10.51
CA LEU A 79 0.04 4.02 -9.06
C LEU A 79 -1.25 3.86 -8.28
N ASN A 80 -1.35 2.85 -7.41
CA ASN A 80 -2.52 2.72 -6.55
C ASN A 80 -2.25 2.22 -5.14
N TRP A 81 -1.27 1.34 -4.95
CA TRP A 81 -1.02 0.76 -3.63
C TRP A 81 0.46 0.83 -3.29
N LEU A 82 0.73 1.20 -2.06
CA LEU A 82 2.07 1.21 -1.48
C LEU A 82 2.04 0.45 -0.16
N TYR A 83 2.84 -0.61 -0.05
CA TYR A 83 2.92 -1.45 1.14
C TYR A 83 4.35 -1.53 1.65
N ILE A 84 4.46 -1.80 2.95
CA ILE A 84 5.72 -2.15 3.60
C ILE A 84 5.53 -3.54 4.19
N ASP A 85 6.41 -4.47 3.82
CA ASP A 85 6.38 -5.82 4.37
C ASP A 85 6.97 -5.89 5.78
N GLN A 86 6.92 -7.10 6.37
CA GLN A 86 7.44 -7.34 7.72
C GLN A 86 8.96 -7.13 7.83
N GLU A 87 9.70 -7.28 6.75
CA GLU A 87 11.14 -6.98 6.69
C GLU A 87 11.43 -5.48 6.53
N GLY A 88 10.43 -4.70 6.17
CA GLY A 88 10.52 -3.24 5.95
C GLY A 88 10.83 -2.86 4.52
N VAL A 89 10.63 -3.78 3.57
CA VAL A 89 10.77 -3.49 2.14
C VAL A 89 9.49 -2.84 1.62
N LEU A 90 9.63 -1.80 0.83
CA LEU A 90 8.50 -1.14 0.19
C LEU A 90 8.18 -1.80 -1.15
N TRP A 91 6.88 -1.94 -1.38
CA TRP A 91 6.28 -2.48 -2.59
C TRP A 91 5.27 -1.49 -3.16
N GLU A 92 5.42 -1.16 -4.42
CA GLU A 92 4.43 -0.38 -5.16
C GLU A 92 3.73 -1.30 -6.16
N ILE A 93 2.40 -1.17 -6.24
CA ILE A 93 1.56 -2.00 -7.09
C ILE A 93 0.68 -1.09 -7.93
N GLY A 94 0.79 -1.25 -9.24
CA GLY A 94 0.02 -0.48 -10.21
C GLY A 94 -1.24 -1.19 -10.70
N LYS A 95 -2.26 -0.42 -11.08
CA LYS A 95 -3.52 -0.93 -11.69
C LYS A 95 -3.34 -1.82 -12.90
N LYS A 96 -2.23 -1.69 -13.60
CA LYS A 96 -1.90 -2.53 -14.76
C LYS A 96 -1.13 -3.80 -14.37
N GLY A 97 -1.15 -4.17 -13.09
CA GLY A 97 -0.50 -5.38 -12.58
C GLY A 97 1.02 -5.34 -12.65
N LYS A 98 1.62 -4.16 -12.62
CA LYS A 98 3.05 -4.00 -12.41
C LYS A 98 3.34 -3.95 -10.92
N VAL A 99 4.37 -4.68 -10.48
CA VAL A 99 4.84 -4.69 -9.10
C VAL A 99 6.28 -4.18 -9.08
N PHE A 100 6.51 -3.16 -8.29
CA PHE A 100 7.83 -2.58 -8.08
C PHE A 100 8.28 -2.81 -6.65
N ARG A 101 9.56 -3.11 -6.50
CA ARG A 101 10.23 -3.27 -5.21
C ARG A 101 11.23 -2.15 -5.02
N TYR A 102 11.23 -1.54 -3.84
CA TYR A 102 12.26 -0.56 -3.48
C TYR A 102 13.60 -1.24 -3.26
N ASP A 103 14.61 -0.76 -3.97
CA ASP A 103 16.00 -1.13 -3.80
C ASP A 103 16.70 -0.05 -2.97
N GLN A 104 17.02 -0.40 -1.73
CA GLN A 104 17.66 0.52 -0.79
C GLN A 104 19.10 0.86 -1.19
N ILE A 105 19.79 -0.04 -1.90
CA ILE A 105 21.20 0.16 -2.30
C ILE A 105 21.29 1.20 -3.41
N HIS A 106 20.42 1.07 -4.42
CA HIS A 106 20.39 1.98 -5.57
C HIS A 106 19.42 3.15 -5.37
N ASP A 107 18.68 3.12 -4.26
CA ASP A 107 17.71 4.16 -3.86
C ASP A 107 16.68 4.47 -4.97
N CYS A 108 16.08 3.40 -5.53
CA CYS A 108 15.08 3.45 -6.59
C CYS A 108 14.07 2.31 -6.48
N PHE A 109 12.97 2.38 -7.23
CA PHE A 109 12.00 1.29 -7.37
C PHE A 109 12.22 0.55 -8.68
N ASN A 110 12.47 -0.76 -8.61
CA ASN A 110 12.67 -1.62 -9.76
C ASN A 110 11.45 -2.50 -10.03
N LEU A 111 11.07 -2.64 -11.29
CA LEU A 111 10.03 -3.57 -11.71
C LEU A 111 10.50 -5.00 -11.44
N VAL A 112 9.71 -5.75 -10.67
CA VAL A 112 10.00 -7.15 -10.34
C VAL A 112 8.98 -8.13 -10.90
N TYR A 113 7.76 -7.64 -11.18
CA TYR A 113 6.72 -8.44 -11.81
C TYR A 113 5.79 -7.57 -12.67
N LYS A 114 5.27 -8.17 -13.73
CA LYS A 114 4.27 -7.59 -14.61
C LYS A 114 3.31 -8.70 -15.05
N LEU A 115 2.01 -8.46 -14.90
CA LEU A 115 1.01 -9.36 -15.41
C LEU A 115 1.24 -9.62 -16.91
N PRO A 116 1.17 -10.89 -17.36
CA PRO A 116 1.22 -11.19 -18.78
C PRO A 116 0.03 -10.54 -19.51
N MET A 117 0.30 -9.95 -20.65
CA MET A 117 -0.78 -9.48 -21.54
C MET A 117 -1.41 -10.70 -22.18
N GLU A 118 -2.73 -10.83 -22.09
CA GLU A 118 -3.45 -11.84 -22.87
C GLU A 118 -3.32 -11.54 -24.35
N SER A 119 -3.12 -12.58 -25.15
CA SER A 119 -2.74 -12.51 -26.58
C SER A 119 -3.75 -11.77 -27.48
N PHE A 120 -4.92 -11.40 -26.95
CA PHE A 120 -6.03 -10.80 -27.70
C PHE A 120 -6.53 -9.46 -27.13
N SER A 121 -6.00 -9.00 -26.01
CA SER A 121 -6.35 -7.67 -25.49
C SER A 121 -5.14 -6.75 -25.54
N GLU A 122 -5.32 -5.54 -26.03
CA GLU A 122 -4.25 -4.51 -26.03
C GLU A 122 -3.86 -4.08 -24.59
N GLN A 123 -4.67 -4.43 -23.59
CA GLN A 123 -4.40 -4.14 -22.19
C GLN A 123 -4.96 -5.28 -21.29
N PRO A 124 -4.22 -5.70 -20.26
CA PRO A 124 -4.77 -6.63 -19.25
C PRO A 124 -5.93 -5.94 -18.51
N ASP A 125 -6.88 -6.75 -18.03
CA ASP A 125 -7.92 -6.25 -17.15
C ASP A 125 -7.29 -5.54 -15.95
N PRO A 126 -7.78 -4.35 -15.58
CA PRO A 126 -7.19 -3.58 -14.51
C PRO A 126 -7.29 -4.34 -13.19
N ILE A 127 -6.25 -4.22 -12.37
CA ILE A 127 -6.31 -4.64 -10.98
C ILE A 127 -7.28 -3.72 -10.25
N THR A 128 -8.30 -4.29 -9.65
CA THR A 128 -9.32 -3.58 -8.88
C THR A 128 -8.91 -3.45 -7.43
N TYR A 129 -8.25 -4.48 -6.90
CA TYR A 129 -7.72 -4.50 -5.54
C TYR A 129 -6.36 -5.20 -5.48
N ALA A 130 -5.45 -4.69 -4.66
CA ALA A 130 -4.19 -5.35 -4.35
C ALA A 130 -3.91 -5.28 -2.86
N TRP A 131 -3.30 -6.34 -2.34
CA TRP A 131 -2.99 -6.49 -0.93
C TRP A 131 -1.71 -7.29 -0.72
N LEU A 132 -0.97 -6.98 0.34
CA LEU A 132 0.23 -7.72 0.76
C LEU A 132 -0.09 -8.45 2.06
N ASP A 133 -0.09 -9.79 2.02
CA ASP A 133 -0.39 -10.64 3.16
C ASP A 133 0.83 -10.89 4.07
N GLU A 134 0.58 -11.51 5.23
CA GLU A 134 1.63 -11.87 6.18
C GLU A 134 2.50 -13.03 5.70
N ASN A 135 2.03 -13.81 4.71
CA ASN A 135 2.74 -14.94 4.11
C ASN A 135 3.62 -14.52 2.93
N LYS A 136 3.86 -13.21 2.76
CA LYS A 136 4.69 -12.62 1.72
C LYS A 136 4.14 -12.80 0.30
N HIS A 137 2.82 -12.84 0.16
CA HIS A 137 2.16 -12.80 -1.14
C HIS A 137 1.56 -11.42 -1.41
N ILE A 138 1.80 -10.92 -2.59
CA ILE A 138 1.04 -9.80 -3.15
C ILE A 138 -0.14 -10.38 -3.92
N TRP A 139 -1.34 -10.08 -3.46
CA TRP A 139 -2.60 -10.39 -4.11
C TRP A 139 -2.89 -9.33 -5.14
N LEU A 140 -3.07 -9.73 -6.39
CA LEU A 140 -3.48 -8.84 -7.48
C LEU A 140 -4.83 -9.33 -7.97
N CYS A 141 -5.89 -8.66 -7.54
CA CYS A 141 -7.26 -9.05 -7.82
C CYS A 141 -7.79 -8.29 -9.03
N ASN A 142 -8.22 -8.99 -10.06
CA ASN A 142 -9.06 -8.44 -11.10
C ASN A 142 -10.43 -9.14 -11.07
N LYS A 143 -11.28 -8.85 -12.05
CA LYS A 143 -12.63 -9.38 -12.10
C LYS A 143 -12.69 -10.92 -12.12
N ASP A 144 -11.80 -11.56 -12.86
CA ASP A 144 -11.90 -12.99 -13.17
C ASP A 144 -10.80 -13.83 -12.51
N THR A 145 -9.73 -13.20 -12.05
CA THR A 145 -8.54 -13.89 -11.54
C THR A 145 -7.92 -13.17 -10.35
N ILE A 146 -7.44 -13.93 -9.39
CA ILE A 146 -6.56 -13.49 -8.33
C ILE A 146 -5.17 -14.05 -8.61
N TYR A 147 -4.19 -13.19 -8.76
CA TYR A 147 -2.78 -13.57 -8.91
C TYR A 147 -2.10 -13.41 -7.56
N LEU A 148 -1.48 -14.49 -7.07
CA LEU A 148 -0.67 -14.48 -5.86
C LEU A 148 0.80 -14.45 -6.25
N TYR A 149 1.42 -13.29 -6.16
CA TYR A 149 2.86 -13.12 -6.37
C TYR A 149 3.60 -13.34 -5.06
N ASN A 150 4.41 -14.40 -4.97
CA ASN A 150 5.25 -14.63 -3.80
C ASN A 150 6.50 -13.74 -3.88
N THR A 151 6.70 -12.89 -2.88
CA THR A 151 7.76 -11.87 -2.86
C THR A 151 9.17 -12.44 -2.68
N GLU A 152 9.29 -13.67 -2.16
CA GLU A 152 10.58 -14.35 -1.97
C GLU A 152 10.98 -15.19 -3.17
N THR A 153 10.06 -16.07 -3.62
CA THR A 153 10.34 -17.01 -4.72
C THR A 153 10.12 -16.39 -6.09
N GLN A 154 9.43 -15.24 -6.15
CA GLN A 154 9.03 -14.55 -7.38
C GLN A 154 8.10 -15.41 -8.28
N GLN A 155 7.50 -16.44 -7.71
CA GLN A 155 6.52 -17.26 -8.41
C GLN A 155 5.13 -16.68 -8.29
N VAL A 156 4.29 -16.98 -9.29
CA VAL A 156 2.90 -16.53 -9.33
C VAL A 156 1.98 -17.73 -9.41
N THR A 157 1.00 -17.75 -8.53
CA THR A 157 -0.12 -18.71 -8.59
C THR A 157 -1.36 -17.97 -9.07
N HIS A 158 -2.12 -18.59 -9.93
CA HIS A 158 -3.37 -18.05 -10.46
C HIS A 158 -4.55 -18.76 -9.81
N ILE A 159 -5.46 -18.00 -9.27
CA ILE A 159 -6.69 -18.49 -8.66
C ILE A 159 -7.86 -17.88 -9.42
N LYS A 160 -8.81 -18.71 -9.83
CA LYS A 160 -10.05 -18.19 -10.41
C LYS A 160 -10.80 -17.38 -9.37
N ASN A 161 -11.18 -16.17 -9.73
CA ASN A 161 -12.02 -15.34 -8.88
C ASN A 161 -13.48 -15.71 -9.12
N ASP A 162 -14.07 -16.46 -8.18
CA ASP A 162 -15.48 -16.84 -8.23
C ASP A 162 -16.39 -15.82 -7.51
N ILE A 163 -15.81 -14.72 -7.00
CA ILE A 163 -16.55 -13.60 -6.41
C ILE A 163 -16.99 -12.71 -7.58
N SER A 164 -18.29 -12.57 -7.76
CA SER A 164 -18.86 -11.76 -8.85
C SER A 164 -18.80 -10.25 -8.61
N GLU A 165 -18.56 -9.86 -7.37
CA GLU A 165 -18.51 -8.46 -6.94
C GLU A 165 -17.06 -7.95 -6.93
N GLU A 166 -16.92 -6.63 -6.95
CA GLU A 166 -15.62 -5.99 -6.80
C GLU A 166 -15.09 -6.16 -5.37
N ILE A 167 -13.87 -6.68 -5.24
CA ILE A 167 -13.19 -6.82 -3.96
C ILE A 167 -12.76 -5.43 -3.48
N THR A 168 -13.16 -5.09 -2.26
CA THR A 168 -12.87 -3.79 -1.63
C THR A 168 -11.87 -3.89 -0.49
N ASP A 169 -11.77 -5.08 0.14
CA ASP A 169 -10.86 -5.32 1.24
C ASP A 169 -10.56 -6.82 1.41
N ILE A 170 -9.39 -7.16 1.94
CA ILE A 170 -9.00 -8.52 2.30
C ILE A 170 -8.31 -8.48 3.65
N GLU A 171 -8.75 -9.34 4.57
CA GLU A 171 -8.14 -9.51 5.89
C GLU A 171 -7.81 -10.97 6.12
N GLN A 172 -6.59 -11.22 6.53
CA GLN A 172 -6.10 -12.57 6.85
C GLN A 172 -6.50 -12.96 8.28
N ILE A 173 -7.09 -14.16 8.44
CA ILE A 173 -7.46 -14.72 9.74
C ILE A 173 -6.34 -15.62 10.25
N ASP A 174 -5.82 -16.47 9.37
CA ASP A 174 -4.69 -17.38 9.61
C ASP A 174 -3.99 -17.69 8.27
N GLU A 175 -3.06 -18.65 8.26
CA GLU A 175 -2.25 -18.99 7.09
C GLU A 175 -3.07 -19.32 5.82
N SER A 176 -4.31 -19.77 5.97
CA SER A 176 -5.14 -20.24 4.85
C SER A 176 -6.54 -19.63 4.77
N HIS A 177 -6.97 -18.90 5.80
CA HIS A 177 -8.33 -18.37 5.88
C HIS A 177 -8.34 -16.85 5.81
N PHE A 178 -9.30 -16.31 5.08
CA PHE A 178 -9.42 -14.90 4.78
C PHE A 178 -10.88 -14.43 4.83
N PHE A 179 -11.09 -13.19 5.26
CA PHE A 179 -12.31 -12.46 4.94
C PHE A 179 -12.07 -11.57 3.74
N ILE A 180 -12.98 -11.59 2.79
CA ILE A 180 -12.95 -10.77 1.58
C ILE A 180 -14.18 -9.88 1.60
N GLY A 181 -13.97 -8.58 1.72
CA GLY A 181 -15.00 -7.57 1.65
C GLY A 181 -15.34 -7.23 0.20
N THR A 182 -16.63 -7.03 -0.07
CA THR A 182 -17.14 -6.57 -1.36
C THR A 182 -18.19 -5.49 -1.14
N GLU A 183 -18.64 -4.84 -2.20
CA GLU A 183 -19.76 -3.88 -2.10
C GLU A 183 -21.08 -4.53 -1.64
N MET A 184 -21.22 -5.84 -1.78
CA MET A 184 -22.46 -6.58 -1.47
C MET A 184 -22.38 -7.35 -0.15
N GLY A 185 -21.22 -7.43 0.50
CA GLY A 185 -21.05 -8.14 1.75
C GLY A 185 -19.66 -8.69 2.00
N ILE A 186 -19.58 -9.75 2.79
CA ILE A 186 -18.33 -10.38 3.20
C ILE A 186 -18.35 -11.86 2.80
N HIS A 187 -17.28 -12.30 2.15
CA HIS A 187 -17.01 -13.70 1.85
C HIS A 187 -15.98 -14.26 2.83
N TYR A 188 -16.20 -15.49 3.28
CA TYR A 188 -15.19 -16.27 3.97
C TYR A 188 -14.52 -17.19 2.97
N ALA A 189 -13.24 -17.06 2.80
CA ALA A 189 -12.46 -17.81 1.81
C ALA A 189 -11.39 -18.66 2.51
N LYS A 190 -11.11 -19.83 1.92
CA LYS A 190 -10.01 -20.69 2.29
C LYS A 190 -9.11 -20.93 1.09
N LEU A 191 -7.84 -20.62 1.24
CA LEU A 191 -6.82 -20.95 0.25
C LEU A 191 -6.42 -22.43 0.45
N GLU A 192 -6.76 -23.29 -0.50
CA GLU A 192 -6.31 -24.69 -0.48
C GLU A 192 -5.00 -24.82 -1.25
N ASN A 193 -3.96 -25.29 -0.57
CA ASN A 193 -2.72 -25.68 -1.22
C ASN A 193 -3.01 -26.92 -2.06
N ASN A 194 -3.31 -26.73 -3.33
CA ASN A 194 -3.28 -27.82 -4.31
C ASN A 194 -1.80 -28.17 -4.54
N ALA A 195 -1.34 -29.22 -3.84
CA ALA A 195 -0.01 -29.81 -4.00
C ALA A 195 0.16 -30.41 -5.40
#